data_beab9340768fd658c1f41821724c302d
#
_entry.id   beab9340768fd658c1f41821724c302d
#
_cell.length_a   1.000
_cell.length_b   1.000
_cell.length_c   1.000
_cell.angle_alpha   90.00
_cell.angle_beta   90.00
_cell.angle_gamma   90.00
#
_symmetry.space_group_name_H-M   'P 1'
#
loop_
_entity.id
_entity.type
_entity.pdbx_description
1 polymer ?
#
loop_
_entity_poly.entity_id
_entity_poly.type
_entity_poly.pdbx_seq_one_letter_code
_entity_poly.pdbx_strand_id
1 'polypeptide(L)'
;MIYGTYESGTLTAKAKALYKEEREIKRLDGWFLAKETEMLCDEKYAGLDPEVKKAHLLCEVLKNIPISLSDNAVFAGVQRDAFAKSYALINPSFTVAGFSGYCDPMAIYNDIEPSAEFPKERIDRVRAFTAKSKMVEMLGETYGKAENCTKEVIFFVEQVTGHVIPDFRFALAHGVDAMIAEAKSKKGEFYEAAAVALGGVKILADRYIALIDEKLPSCGDERRRELELLRKTLENVSSKGAENLYEAIQLYLLLWEIMCLEQAPNPYALSVGNADRIFEPYRGDLSREEAAELFKHFLVFYNVGDRSWAISQNVLISGRDNDGNDLTNEMSYAILDAYFDMNLPQPILSVKLHKYTPLKLYEEMGRFLFSRGVHSPSLFNDDSLFPILEKNGVAREDIPDYSVAGCQEPLIMGKDNGNTTNSWLSLPKVLEMVLTGGYSEITGEKLIDCEDYSLTNIREVFYRTLDGVVDRMVEAANGASTALSELRVPFLSCFMGGLEYGSDMRDTKKQGTKYNGSGCLVHGLTVLADSFIALDEFAKKYPDGKEMLVDALKKNFEGYDELHEFLLSCPKFGNNIESVDNEAHEIAVRVSELIRS
;
A
#
# COMPACT_ATOMS: atom_id res chain seq x y z
N MET A 1 -26.73 -6.42 23.92
CA MET A 1 -25.70 -7.54 23.90
C MET A 1 -25.41 -7.86 22.44
N ILE A 2 -24.23 -7.57 22.00
CA ILE A 2 -23.76 -7.89 20.66
C ILE A 2 -23.59 -9.42 20.57
N TYR A 3 -24.37 -10.05 19.70
CA TYR A 3 -24.42 -11.51 19.50
C TYR A 3 -24.59 -12.34 20.78
N GLY A 4 -25.31 -11.80 21.79
CA GLY A 4 -25.54 -12.47 23.07
C GLY A 4 -24.30 -12.63 23.97
N THR A 5 -23.15 -12.11 23.53
CA THR A 5 -21.84 -12.34 24.17
C THR A 5 -21.24 -11.06 24.73
N TYR A 6 -21.14 -10.00 23.92
CA TYR A 6 -20.50 -8.76 24.33
C TYR A 6 -21.51 -7.76 24.86
N GLU A 7 -21.19 -7.15 26.00
CA GLU A 7 -21.99 -6.04 26.52
C GLU A 7 -21.67 -4.76 25.73
N SER A 8 -22.72 -4.07 25.26
CA SER A 8 -22.55 -2.82 24.52
C SER A 8 -21.84 -1.78 25.38
N GLY A 9 -20.84 -1.10 24.79
CA GLY A 9 -19.99 -0.14 25.48
C GLY A 9 -18.69 -0.72 26.10
N THR A 10 -18.52 -2.04 26.15
CA THR A 10 -17.31 -2.65 26.73
C THR A 10 -16.19 -2.86 25.72
N LEU A 11 -16.53 -3.05 24.43
CA LEU A 11 -15.55 -3.38 23.40
C LEU A 11 -14.57 -2.25 23.13
N THR A 12 -14.98 -0.99 23.26
CA THR A 12 -14.06 0.15 23.13
C THR A 12 -12.90 0.09 24.13
N ALA A 13 -13.17 -0.25 25.38
CA ALA A 13 -12.13 -0.39 26.38
C ALA A 13 -11.18 -1.54 26.06
N LYS A 14 -11.71 -2.69 25.64
CA LYS A 14 -10.91 -3.84 25.17
C LYS A 14 -10.06 -3.49 23.95
N ALA A 15 -10.62 -2.78 22.95
CA ALA A 15 -9.87 -2.34 21.76
C ALA A 15 -8.69 -1.43 22.14
N LYS A 16 -8.91 -0.46 23.02
CA LYS A 16 -7.84 0.43 23.51
C LYS A 16 -6.78 -0.33 24.33
N ALA A 17 -7.20 -1.29 25.15
CA ALA A 17 -6.29 -2.14 25.90
C ALA A 17 -5.45 -3.02 24.98
N LEU A 18 -6.08 -3.66 23.98
CA LEU A 18 -5.40 -4.45 22.95
C LEU A 18 -4.38 -3.61 22.18
N TYR A 19 -4.78 -2.42 21.72
CA TYR A 19 -3.87 -1.52 20.99
C TYR A 19 -2.63 -1.16 21.83
N LYS A 20 -2.82 -0.83 23.12
CA LYS A 20 -1.72 -0.53 24.03
C LYS A 20 -0.81 -1.75 24.22
N GLU A 21 -1.39 -2.91 24.52
CA GLU A 21 -0.69 -4.17 24.68
C GLU A 21 0.15 -4.53 23.45
N GLU A 22 -0.46 -4.40 22.28
CA GLU A 22 0.19 -4.68 20.99
C GLU A 22 1.41 -3.80 20.71
N ARG A 23 1.39 -2.56 21.16
CA ARG A 23 2.52 -1.64 20.99
C ARG A 23 3.67 -1.85 21.99
N GLU A 24 3.42 -2.49 23.11
CA GLU A 24 4.42 -2.74 24.15
C GLU A 24 5.18 -4.06 23.92
N ILE A 25 4.62 -4.98 23.15
CA ILE A 25 5.21 -6.30 22.92
C ILE A 25 6.29 -6.24 21.87
N LYS A 26 7.45 -6.84 22.19
CA LYS A 26 8.48 -7.11 21.18
C LYS A 26 7.99 -8.24 20.28
N ARG A 27 7.98 -8.00 18.98
CA ARG A 27 7.50 -8.95 17.99
C ARG A 27 8.62 -9.71 17.33
N LEU A 28 8.28 -10.89 16.86
CA LEU A 28 9.08 -11.63 15.90
C LEU A 28 8.89 -11.02 14.51
N ASP A 29 9.83 -11.25 13.62
CA ASP A 29 9.69 -10.91 12.20
C ASP A 29 8.98 -12.07 11.47
N GLY A 30 7.69 -11.91 11.25
CA GLY A 30 6.89 -12.96 10.62
C GLY A 30 7.24 -13.18 9.17
N TRP A 31 7.69 -12.15 8.49
CA TRP A 31 8.14 -12.29 7.13
C TRP A 31 9.44 -13.11 7.04
N PHE A 32 10.39 -12.89 7.95
CA PHE A 32 11.59 -13.72 8.05
C PHE A 32 11.22 -15.19 8.32
N LEU A 33 10.31 -15.43 9.26
CA LEU A 33 9.83 -16.78 9.58
C LEU A 33 9.13 -17.44 8.39
N ALA A 34 8.35 -16.70 7.62
CA ALA A 34 7.74 -17.18 6.39
C ALA A 34 8.81 -17.59 5.37
N LYS A 35 9.81 -16.75 5.14
CA LYS A 35 10.93 -17.04 4.21
C LYS A 35 11.81 -18.20 4.69
N GLU A 36 12.06 -18.29 5.98
CA GLU A 36 12.76 -19.45 6.54
C GLU A 36 11.99 -20.75 6.30
N THR A 37 10.68 -20.72 6.49
CA THR A 37 9.81 -21.90 6.24
C THR A 37 9.82 -22.25 4.75
N GLU A 38 9.72 -21.28 3.85
CA GLU A 38 9.85 -21.50 2.41
C GLU A 38 11.20 -22.18 2.08
N MET A 39 12.31 -21.65 2.62
CA MET A 39 13.64 -22.22 2.44
C MET A 39 13.73 -23.67 2.90
N LEU A 40 13.21 -23.96 4.09
CA LEU A 40 13.27 -25.30 4.68
C LEU A 40 12.41 -26.33 3.92
N CYS A 41 11.35 -25.88 3.26
CA CYS A 41 10.43 -26.73 2.51
C CYS A 41 10.67 -26.71 0.99
N ASP A 42 11.62 -25.94 0.49
CA ASP A 42 11.83 -25.72 -0.95
C ASP A 42 12.07 -27.02 -1.72
N GLU A 43 12.94 -27.87 -1.24
CA GLU A 43 13.28 -29.17 -1.86
C GLU A 43 12.08 -30.13 -1.89
N LYS A 44 11.18 -30.05 -0.91
CA LYS A 44 9.98 -30.90 -0.83
C LYS A 44 9.07 -30.73 -2.06
N TYR A 45 9.08 -29.55 -2.65
CA TYR A 45 8.21 -29.16 -3.75
C TYR A 45 8.98 -28.80 -5.05
N ALA A 46 10.26 -29.15 -5.13
CA ALA A 46 11.15 -28.76 -6.24
C ALA A 46 10.69 -29.21 -7.64
N GLY A 47 9.90 -30.29 -7.72
CA GLY A 47 9.41 -30.84 -9.01
C GLY A 47 8.07 -30.28 -9.49
N LEU A 48 7.46 -29.36 -8.74
CA LEU A 48 6.17 -28.77 -9.08
C LEU A 48 6.33 -27.52 -9.96
N ASP A 49 5.26 -27.18 -10.67
CA ASP A 49 5.14 -25.87 -11.30
C ASP A 49 5.36 -24.74 -10.29
N PRO A 50 6.00 -23.61 -10.65
CA PRO A 50 6.32 -22.54 -9.73
C PRO A 50 5.10 -21.96 -8.96
N GLU A 51 3.94 -21.84 -9.60
CA GLU A 51 2.72 -21.34 -8.95
C GLU A 51 2.18 -22.37 -7.94
N VAL A 52 2.13 -23.65 -8.33
CA VAL A 52 1.70 -24.75 -7.45
C VAL A 52 2.67 -24.94 -6.29
N LYS A 53 3.98 -24.86 -6.56
CA LYS A 53 5.02 -24.88 -5.53
C LYS A 53 4.78 -23.75 -4.52
N LYS A 54 4.55 -22.51 -4.99
CA LYS A 54 4.30 -21.36 -4.12
C LYS A 54 3.08 -21.54 -3.24
N ALA A 55 1.99 -22.07 -3.77
CA ALA A 55 0.77 -22.38 -3.01
C ALA A 55 1.03 -23.40 -1.88
N HIS A 56 1.79 -24.45 -2.17
CA HIS A 56 2.18 -25.42 -1.14
C HIS A 56 3.10 -24.82 -0.08
N LEU A 57 4.07 -23.99 -0.47
CA LEU A 57 4.95 -23.28 0.48
C LEU A 57 4.15 -22.34 1.38
N LEU A 58 3.16 -21.62 0.85
CA LEU A 58 2.23 -20.83 1.66
C LEU A 58 1.50 -21.68 2.70
N CYS A 59 0.99 -22.85 2.31
CA CYS A 59 0.37 -23.77 3.26
C CYS A 59 1.34 -24.23 4.35
N GLU A 60 2.63 -24.46 4.03
CA GLU A 60 3.64 -24.79 5.05
C GLU A 60 3.89 -23.58 6.00
N VAL A 61 3.93 -22.36 5.49
CA VAL A 61 4.00 -21.15 6.31
C VAL A 61 2.82 -21.10 7.28
N LEU A 62 1.59 -21.26 6.78
CA LEU A 62 0.37 -21.22 7.61
C LEU A 62 0.30 -22.33 8.65
N LYS A 63 0.94 -23.47 8.43
CA LYS A 63 1.06 -24.55 9.42
C LYS A 63 2.05 -24.23 10.54
N ASN A 64 3.08 -23.43 10.26
CA ASN A 64 4.24 -23.32 11.14
C ASN A 64 4.42 -21.93 11.76
N ILE A 65 3.85 -20.86 11.17
CA ILE A 65 4.00 -19.51 11.72
C ILE A 65 3.46 -19.44 13.14
N PRO A 66 4.15 -18.81 14.11
CA PRO A 66 3.63 -18.62 15.45
C PRO A 66 2.33 -17.81 15.43
N ILE A 67 1.32 -18.28 16.14
CA ILE A 67 0.04 -17.60 16.34
C ILE A 67 -0.19 -17.31 17.82
N SER A 68 -1.00 -16.30 18.12
CA SER A 68 -1.36 -15.92 19.47
C SER A 68 -2.79 -15.40 19.55
N LEU A 69 -3.36 -15.39 20.75
CA LEU A 69 -4.68 -14.83 21.01
C LEU A 69 -4.67 -14.12 22.37
N SER A 70 -4.72 -12.79 22.35
CA SER A 70 -4.80 -11.95 23.55
C SER A 70 -6.16 -12.10 24.25
N ASP A 71 -6.17 -11.90 25.57
CA ASP A 71 -7.43 -11.87 26.34
C ASP A 71 -8.30 -10.65 26.00
N ASN A 72 -7.71 -9.59 25.44
CA ASN A 72 -8.42 -8.42 24.95
C ASN A 72 -8.87 -8.54 23.47
N ALA A 73 -8.43 -9.58 22.76
CA ALA A 73 -8.79 -9.79 21.37
C ALA A 73 -10.19 -10.41 21.22
N VAL A 74 -11.03 -9.81 20.39
CA VAL A 74 -12.34 -10.35 20.02
C VAL A 74 -12.31 -11.12 18.70
N PHE A 75 -11.25 -10.96 17.94
CA PHE A 75 -10.98 -11.67 16.68
C PHE A 75 -9.67 -12.44 16.76
N ALA A 76 -9.50 -13.45 15.90
CA ALA A 76 -8.24 -14.11 15.61
C ALA A 76 -7.46 -13.35 14.53
N GLY A 77 -6.14 -13.51 14.50
CA GLY A 77 -5.28 -12.79 13.54
C GLY A 77 -4.72 -11.49 14.12
N VAL A 78 -4.30 -11.50 15.38
CA VAL A 78 -3.80 -10.32 16.10
C VAL A 78 -2.38 -9.94 15.72
N GLN A 79 -2.04 -8.71 16.02
CA GLN A 79 -0.72 -8.10 15.81
C GLN A 79 0.41 -8.76 16.60
N ARG A 80 0.13 -9.64 17.56
CA ARG A 80 1.14 -10.45 18.24
C ARG A 80 1.72 -11.54 17.37
N ASP A 81 0.99 -11.94 16.37
CA ASP A 81 1.43 -12.97 15.45
C ASP A 81 2.67 -12.49 14.70
N ALA A 82 3.53 -13.43 14.39
CA ALA A 82 4.86 -13.10 13.89
C ALA A 82 4.85 -12.24 12.62
N PHE A 83 3.81 -12.38 11.77
CA PHE A 83 3.73 -11.62 10.52
C PHE A 83 3.60 -10.11 10.72
N ALA A 84 3.11 -9.66 11.85
CA ALA A 84 2.84 -8.25 12.13
C ALA A 84 4.06 -7.32 12.07
N LYS A 85 5.26 -7.87 12.01
CA LYS A 85 6.50 -7.08 11.88
C LYS A 85 7.06 -7.00 10.47
N SER A 86 6.59 -7.86 9.60
CA SER A 86 7.28 -8.10 8.34
C SER A 86 7.27 -6.94 7.36
N TYR A 87 6.43 -5.95 7.60
CA TYR A 87 6.32 -4.84 6.67
C TYR A 87 7.38 -3.75 6.87
N ALA A 88 8.06 -3.71 7.98
CA ALA A 88 9.13 -2.71 8.22
C ALA A 88 10.22 -2.70 7.16
N LEU A 89 10.22 -3.65 6.29
CA LEU A 89 11.40 -4.05 5.59
C LEU A 89 11.40 -3.75 4.11
N ILE A 90 10.40 -3.02 3.62
CA ILE A 90 10.34 -2.87 2.21
C ILE A 90 11.05 -1.72 1.66
N ASN A 91 10.90 -0.61 2.27
CA ASN A 91 11.63 0.54 1.79
C ASN A 91 13.04 0.43 2.34
N PRO A 92 14.00 0.20 1.46
CA PRO A 92 15.40 0.30 1.84
C PRO A 92 15.60 1.61 2.58
N SER A 93 16.37 1.57 3.66
CA SER A 93 16.68 2.76 4.44
C SER A 93 17.23 3.85 3.54
N PHE A 94 16.45 4.88 3.35
CA PHE A 94 16.83 6.03 2.57
C PHE A 94 17.72 6.92 3.42
N THR A 95 19.03 6.79 3.25
CA THR A 95 20.00 7.64 3.93
C THR A 95 20.74 8.51 2.94
N VAL A 96 20.89 9.79 3.26
CA VAL A 96 21.61 10.75 2.40
C VAL A 96 23.06 10.32 2.11
N ALA A 97 23.70 9.69 3.07
CA ALA A 97 25.08 9.23 2.94
C ALA A 97 25.25 7.99 2.05
N GLY A 98 24.16 7.29 1.75
CA GLY A 98 24.21 6.04 1.00
C GLY A 98 22.97 5.82 0.16
N PHE A 99 22.64 6.73 -0.75
CA PHE A 99 21.52 6.58 -1.68
C PHE A 99 21.57 5.25 -2.45
N SER A 100 22.76 4.69 -2.67
CA SER A 100 22.92 3.37 -3.29
C SER A 100 22.22 2.24 -2.52
N GLY A 101 22.12 2.35 -1.19
CA GLY A 101 21.40 1.38 -0.36
C GLY A 101 19.89 1.32 -0.67
N TYR A 102 19.34 2.37 -1.22
CA TYR A 102 17.94 2.43 -1.62
C TYR A 102 17.59 1.43 -2.72
N CYS A 103 18.51 1.15 -3.62
CA CYS A 103 18.32 0.23 -4.73
C CYS A 103 18.83 -1.19 -4.44
N ASP A 104 19.26 -1.47 -3.23
CA ASP A 104 19.70 -2.82 -2.86
C ASP A 104 18.49 -3.75 -2.73
N PRO A 105 18.33 -4.75 -3.64
CA PRO A 105 17.23 -5.69 -3.58
C PRO A 105 17.27 -6.59 -2.35
N MET A 106 18.38 -6.59 -1.59
CA MET A 106 18.54 -7.34 -0.35
C MET A 106 18.29 -6.48 0.90
N ALA A 107 18.03 -5.18 0.77
CA ALA A 107 17.81 -4.29 1.91
C ALA A 107 16.68 -4.77 2.83
N ILE A 108 15.62 -5.33 2.25
CA ILE A 108 14.49 -5.93 2.97
C ILE A 108 14.87 -7.08 3.91
N TYR A 109 16.05 -7.67 3.75
CA TYR A 109 16.54 -8.79 4.57
C TYR A 109 17.54 -8.36 5.63
N ASN A 110 17.84 -7.07 5.73
CA ASN A 110 18.92 -6.56 6.57
C ASN A 110 18.46 -6.11 7.97
N ASP A 111 17.15 -5.97 8.21
CA ASP A 111 16.62 -5.36 9.45
C ASP A 111 16.47 -6.34 10.62
N ILE A 112 16.75 -7.63 10.42
CA ILE A 112 16.76 -8.58 11.53
C ILE A 112 18.10 -8.52 12.25
N GLU A 113 18.05 -8.06 13.50
CA GLU A 113 19.20 -8.04 14.36
C GLU A 113 19.45 -9.42 15.00
N PRO A 114 20.72 -9.88 15.07
CA PRO A 114 21.07 -11.11 15.74
C PRO A 114 20.61 -11.12 17.21
N SER A 115 20.02 -12.23 17.62
CA SER A 115 19.55 -12.47 18.99
C SER A 115 19.74 -13.94 19.38
N ALA A 116 19.43 -14.29 20.61
CA ALA A 116 19.45 -15.69 21.04
C ALA A 116 18.47 -16.56 20.24
N GLU A 117 17.33 -15.99 19.84
CA GLU A 117 16.31 -16.67 19.03
C GLU A 117 16.67 -16.68 17.54
N PHE A 118 17.25 -15.59 17.04
CA PHE A 118 17.72 -15.44 15.67
C PHE A 118 19.25 -15.25 15.64
N PRO A 119 20.05 -16.31 15.87
CA PRO A 119 21.49 -16.20 15.78
C PRO A 119 21.93 -15.86 14.35
N LYS A 120 23.08 -15.22 14.24
CA LYS A 120 23.59 -14.70 12.95
C LYS A 120 23.60 -15.76 11.84
N GLU A 121 23.99 -16.99 12.16
CA GLU A 121 24.06 -18.09 11.21
C GLU A 121 22.68 -18.48 10.66
N ARG A 122 21.64 -18.36 11.48
CA ARG A 122 20.25 -18.59 11.07
C ARG A 122 19.80 -17.53 10.08
N ILE A 123 20.07 -16.27 10.39
CA ILE A 123 19.75 -15.13 9.54
C ILE A 123 20.50 -15.23 8.20
N ASP A 124 21.81 -15.47 8.24
CA ASP A 124 22.65 -15.53 7.05
C ASP A 124 22.24 -16.67 6.09
N ARG A 125 21.72 -17.78 6.60
CA ARG A 125 21.19 -18.86 5.75
C ARG A 125 19.98 -18.42 4.95
N VAL A 126 19.03 -17.73 5.57
CA VAL A 126 17.83 -17.24 4.89
C VAL A 126 18.19 -16.16 3.86
N ARG A 127 19.09 -15.25 4.23
CA ARG A 127 19.62 -14.23 3.31
C ARG A 127 20.30 -14.85 2.09
N ALA A 128 21.16 -15.85 2.31
CA ALA A 128 21.86 -16.54 1.23
C ALA A 128 20.92 -17.33 0.31
N PHE A 129 19.85 -17.88 0.84
CA PHE A 129 18.82 -18.55 0.04
C PHE A 129 18.09 -17.52 -0.85
N THR A 130 17.63 -16.43 -0.26
CA THR A 130 16.88 -15.40 -0.97
C THR A 130 17.75 -14.66 -2.01
N ALA A 131 19.01 -14.40 -1.69
CA ALA A 131 19.95 -13.75 -2.61
C ALA A 131 20.17 -14.51 -3.92
N LYS A 132 19.90 -15.81 -3.94
CA LYS A 132 19.99 -16.66 -5.15
C LYS A 132 18.69 -16.65 -5.97
N SER A 133 17.66 -15.96 -5.51
CA SER A 133 16.40 -15.89 -6.25
C SER A 133 16.59 -15.09 -7.55
N LYS A 134 15.88 -15.53 -8.60
CA LYS A 134 15.90 -14.84 -9.89
C LYS A 134 15.36 -13.40 -9.76
N MET A 135 14.40 -13.16 -8.87
CA MET A 135 13.91 -11.82 -8.58
C MET A 135 15.05 -10.89 -8.13
N VAL A 136 15.87 -11.32 -7.18
CA VAL A 136 16.98 -10.50 -6.64
C VAL A 136 18.03 -10.24 -7.73
N GLU A 137 18.36 -11.24 -8.55
CA GLU A 137 19.26 -11.07 -9.70
C GLU A 137 18.73 -9.99 -10.66
N MET A 138 17.49 -10.10 -11.11
CA MET A 138 16.85 -9.16 -12.04
C MET A 138 16.71 -7.75 -11.47
N LEU A 139 16.37 -7.63 -10.18
CA LEU A 139 16.33 -6.32 -9.50
C LEU A 139 17.71 -5.69 -9.41
N GLY A 140 18.75 -6.49 -9.10
CA GLY A 140 20.14 -6.02 -9.06
C GLY A 140 20.58 -5.46 -10.40
N GLU A 141 20.28 -6.12 -11.52
CA GLU A 141 20.55 -5.63 -12.88
C GLU A 141 19.79 -4.32 -13.17
N THR A 142 18.51 -4.28 -12.84
CA THR A 142 17.64 -3.11 -13.05
C THR A 142 18.16 -1.89 -12.28
N TYR A 143 18.44 -2.06 -11.00
CA TYR A 143 18.90 -0.97 -10.15
C TYR A 143 20.33 -0.53 -10.48
N GLY A 144 21.19 -1.45 -10.88
CA GLY A 144 22.53 -1.11 -11.36
C GLY A 144 22.53 -0.14 -12.55
N LYS A 145 21.58 -0.30 -13.47
CA LYS A 145 21.39 0.62 -14.60
C LYS A 145 20.86 1.99 -14.19
N ALA A 146 20.04 2.05 -13.14
CA ALA A 146 19.41 3.27 -12.66
C ALA A 146 20.19 3.98 -11.53
N GLU A 147 21.27 3.40 -11.03
CA GLU A 147 21.97 3.82 -9.81
C GLU A 147 22.30 5.31 -9.78
N ASN A 148 22.82 5.87 -10.86
CA ASN A 148 23.19 7.28 -10.92
C ASN A 148 22.00 8.23 -10.71
N CYS A 149 20.82 7.87 -11.23
CA CYS A 149 19.61 8.66 -11.06
C CYS A 149 19.04 8.53 -9.65
N THR A 150 19.17 7.35 -9.04
CA THR A 150 18.60 7.06 -7.72
C THR A 150 19.48 7.57 -6.57
N LYS A 151 20.78 7.70 -6.77
CA LYS A 151 21.72 8.24 -5.77
C LYS A 151 21.26 9.59 -5.19
N GLU A 152 20.66 10.46 -6.01
CA GLU A 152 20.21 11.78 -5.60
C GLU A 152 18.73 12.02 -5.90
N VAL A 153 17.97 10.96 -6.11
CA VAL A 153 16.51 11.03 -6.27
C VAL A 153 16.07 11.89 -7.46
N ILE A 154 16.76 11.77 -8.60
CA ILE A 154 16.23 12.30 -9.87
C ILE A 154 14.95 11.53 -10.17
N PHE A 155 15.03 10.19 -10.14
CA PHE A 155 13.94 9.26 -9.99
C PHE A 155 14.39 8.04 -9.18
N PHE A 156 13.42 7.25 -8.70
CA PHE A 156 13.68 5.90 -8.19
C PHE A 156 12.52 4.98 -8.51
N VAL A 157 12.77 3.68 -8.41
CA VAL A 157 11.79 2.63 -8.65
C VAL A 157 11.65 1.79 -7.39
N GLU A 158 10.43 1.57 -6.95
CA GLU A 158 10.14 0.74 -5.79
C GLU A 158 9.75 -0.68 -6.19
N GLN A 159 10.20 -1.65 -5.40
CA GLN A 159 9.78 -3.03 -5.47
C GLN A 159 8.57 -3.28 -4.55
N VAL A 160 7.49 -2.57 -4.76
CA VAL A 160 6.31 -2.66 -3.92
C VAL A 160 5.52 -3.92 -4.24
N THR A 161 5.19 -4.69 -3.22
CA THR A 161 4.41 -5.91 -3.33
C THR A 161 2.96 -5.74 -2.88
N GLY A 162 2.62 -4.62 -2.27
CA GLY A 162 1.28 -4.19 -1.89
C GLY A 162 0.66 -3.22 -2.90
N HIS A 163 -0.02 -2.17 -2.40
CA HIS A 163 -0.76 -1.17 -3.19
C HIS A 163 -1.79 -1.78 -4.12
N VAL A 164 -2.56 -2.72 -3.60
CA VAL A 164 -3.67 -3.36 -4.30
C VAL A 164 -4.91 -3.42 -3.39
N ILE A 165 -6.06 -3.57 -4.00
CA ILE A 165 -7.35 -3.62 -3.32
C ILE A 165 -8.09 -4.88 -3.75
N PRO A 166 -7.92 -6.01 -3.04
CA PRO A 166 -8.60 -7.25 -3.36
C PRO A 166 -10.12 -7.12 -3.20
N ASP A 167 -10.87 -7.87 -4.00
CA ASP A 167 -12.33 -7.94 -3.84
C ASP A 167 -12.71 -9.12 -2.92
N PHE A 168 -13.08 -8.80 -1.70
CA PHE A 168 -13.49 -9.78 -0.70
C PHE A 168 -14.96 -10.17 -0.78
N ARG A 169 -15.79 -9.44 -1.55
CA ARG A 169 -17.26 -9.59 -1.54
C ARG A 169 -17.72 -11.01 -1.84
N PHE A 170 -17.11 -11.67 -2.83
CA PHE A 170 -17.49 -13.05 -3.17
C PHE A 170 -17.16 -14.03 -2.03
N ALA A 171 -15.97 -13.94 -1.46
CA ALA A 171 -15.58 -14.79 -0.34
C ALA A 171 -16.44 -14.55 0.91
N LEU A 172 -16.75 -13.29 1.22
CA LEU A 172 -17.63 -12.94 2.34
C LEU A 172 -19.05 -13.48 2.15
N ALA A 173 -19.57 -13.46 0.93
CA ALA A 173 -20.93 -13.92 0.64
C ALA A 173 -21.05 -15.45 0.50
N HIS A 174 -20.07 -16.11 -0.11
CA HIS A 174 -20.20 -17.52 -0.52
C HIS A 174 -19.18 -18.45 0.15
N GLY A 175 -18.16 -17.88 0.80
CA GLY A 175 -17.10 -18.64 1.46
C GLY A 175 -16.00 -19.10 0.53
N VAL A 176 -14.93 -19.55 1.16
CA VAL A 176 -13.71 -20.00 0.45
C VAL A 176 -13.94 -21.33 -0.27
N ASP A 177 -14.80 -22.21 0.26
CA ASP A 177 -15.11 -23.49 -0.39
C ASP A 177 -15.76 -23.29 -1.78
N ALA A 178 -16.56 -22.24 -1.97
CA ALA A 178 -17.11 -21.90 -3.27
C ALA A 178 -16.01 -21.49 -4.27
N MET A 179 -15.02 -20.71 -3.82
CA MET A 179 -13.86 -20.33 -4.63
C MET A 179 -12.98 -21.56 -4.98
N ILE A 180 -12.78 -22.46 -4.03
CA ILE A 180 -12.06 -23.74 -4.26
C ILE A 180 -12.81 -24.61 -5.27
N ALA A 181 -14.13 -24.68 -5.18
CA ALA A 181 -14.96 -25.43 -6.12
C ALA A 181 -14.86 -24.84 -7.54
N GLU A 182 -14.88 -23.51 -7.65
CA GLU A 182 -14.67 -22.82 -8.92
C GLU A 182 -13.29 -23.14 -9.51
N ALA A 183 -12.20 -23.00 -8.72
CA ALA A 183 -10.86 -23.33 -9.16
C ALA A 183 -10.76 -24.78 -9.65
N LYS A 184 -11.30 -25.73 -8.89
CA LYS A 184 -11.29 -27.17 -9.26
C LYS A 184 -12.14 -27.51 -10.48
N SER A 185 -13.10 -26.68 -10.86
CA SER A 185 -13.91 -26.85 -12.06
C SER A 185 -13.17 -26.53 -13.35
N LYS A 186 -12.04 -25.85 -13.26
CA LYS A 186 -11.21 -25.37 -14.36
C LYS A 186 -9.89 -26.15 -14.44
N LYS A 187 -9.20 -26.07 -15.58
CA LYS A 187 -7.94 -26.79 -15.81
C LYS A 187 -6.79 -25.82 -16.00
N GLY A 188 -5.66 -26.11 -15.41
CA GLY A 188 -4.42 -25.33 -15.53
C GLY A 188 -3.70 -25.21 -14.20
N GLU A 189 -2.43 -24.93 -14.27
CA GLU A 189 -1.51 -24.85 -13.12
C GLU A 189 -1.94 -23.76 -12.13
N PHE A 190 -2.38 -22.61 -12.63
CA PHE A 190 -2.93 -21.55 -11.77
C PHE A 190 -4.13 -22.02 -10.94
N TYR A 191 -5.09 -22.76 -11.55
CA TYR A 191 -6.27 -23.22 -10.82
C TYR A 191 -5.94 -24.29 -9.78
N GLU A 192 -4.94 -25.14 -10.05
CA GLU A 192 -4.41 -26.08 -9.07
C GLU A 192 -3.77 -25.30 -7.90
N ALA A 193 -2.90 -24.33 -8.19
CA ALA A 193 -2.28 -23.47 -7.19
C ALA A 193 -3.33 -22.70 -6.37
N ALA A 194 -4.34 -22.12 -7.02
CA ALA A 194 -5.45 -21.42 -6.38
C ALA A 194 -6.20 -22.31 -5.38
N ALA A 195 -6.57 -23.53 -5.81
CA ALA A 195 -7.27 -24.47 -4.94
C ALA A 195 -6.45 -24.88 -3.72
N VAL A 196 -5.14 -25.05 -3.87
CA VAL A 196 -4.21 -25.36 -2.78
C VAL A 196 -4.08 -24.15 -1.84
N ALA A 197 -3.81 -22.97 -2.38
CA ALA A 197 -3.60 -21.74 -1.59
C ALA A 197 -4.85 -21.37 -0.78
N LEU A 198 -6.04 -21.39 -1.39
CA LEU A 198 -7.32 -21.14 -0.72
C LEU A 198 -7.58 -22.13 0.42
N GLY A 199 -7.11 -23.38 0.30
CA GLY A 199 -7.15 -24.36 1.40
C GLY A 199 -6.36 -23.92 2.65
N GLY A 200 -5.46 -22.98 2.51
CA GLY A 200 -4.70 -22.36 3.61
C GLY A 200 -5.59 -21.68 4.66
N VAL A 201 -6.75 -21.15 4.26
CA VAL A 201 -7.70 -20.51 5.20
C VAL A 201 -8.14 -21.50 6.28
N LYS A 202 -8.47 -22.71 5.89
CA LYS A 202 -8.86 -23.74 6.86
C LYS A 202 -7.68 -24.15 7.76
N ILE A 203 -6.48 -24.25 7.22
CA ILE A 203 -5.27 -24.56 8.01
C ILE A 203 -5.07 -23.55 9.13
N LEU A 204 -5.17 -22.26 8.82
CA LEU A 204 -4.98 -21.19 9.79
C LEU A 204 -6.12 -21.16 10.81
N ALA A 205 -7.38 -21.25 10.34
CA ALA A 205 -8.55 -21.29 11.22
C ALA A 205 -8.52 -22.47 12.19
N ASP A 206 -8.19 -23.69 11.73
CA ASP A 206 -8.08 -24.88 12.57
C ASP A 206 -7.01 -24.70 13.68
N ARG A 207 -5.91 -23.99 13.40
CA ARG A 207 -4.88 -23.69 14.39
C ARG A 207 -5.37 -22.71 15.46
N TYR A 208 -6.11 -21.67 15.08
CA TYR A 208 -6.73 -20.75 16.04
C TYR A 208 -7.80 -21.47 16.87
N ILE A 209 -8.58 -22.37 16.27
CA ILE A 209 -9.54 -23.22 17.02
C ILE A 209 -8.81 -24.07 18.05
N ALA A 210 -7.71 -24.73 17.69
CA ALA A 210 -6.93 -25.51 18.62
C ALA A 210 -6.37 -24.65 19.78
N LEU A 211 -5.88 -23.44 19.48
CA LEU A 211 -5.41 -22.48 20.49
C LEU A 211 -6.53 -22.03 21.42
N ILE A 212 -7.75 -21.85 20.91
CA ILE A 212 -8.94 -21.55 21.73
C ILE A 212 -9.27 -22.73 22.63
N ASP A 213 -9.28 -23.95 22.12
CA ASP A 213 -9.57 -25.16 22.88
C ASP A 213 -8.56 -25.38 24.04
N GLU A 214 -7.30 -24.99 23.85
CA GLU A 214 -6.28 -24.97 24.91
C GLU A 214 -6.56 -23.93 26.02
N LYS A 215 -7.14 -22.77 25.66
CA LYS A 215 -7.44 -21.67 26.59
C LYS A 215 -8.75 -21.85 27.34
N LEU A 216 -9.76 -22.48 26.76
CA LEU A 216 -11.10 -22.62 27.34
C LEU A 216 -11.14 -23.21 28.75
N PRO A 217 -10.34 -24.23 29.11
CA PRO A 217 -10.38 -24.83 30.48
C PRO A 217 -9.91 -23.87 31.58
N SER A 218 -9.09 -22.86 31.25
CA SER A 218 -8.43 -21.98 32.22
C SER A 218 -9.03 -20.57 32.31
N CYS A 219 -9.99 -20.24 31.46
CA CYS A 219 -10.58 -18.89 31.43
C CYS A 219 -11.85 -18.77 32.28
N GLY A 220 -12.16 -17.53 32.73
CA GLY A 220 -13.40 -17.21 33.43
C GLY A 220 -14.63 -17.24 32.50
N ASP A 221 -15.83 -17.23 33.07
CA ASP A 221 -17.10 -17.43 32.35
C ASP A 221 -17.35 -16.39 31.23
N GLU A 222 -16.95 -15.15 31.43
CA GLU A 222 -17.10 -14.10 30.40
C GLU A 222 -16.20 -14.43 29.20
N ARG A 223 -14.91 -14.65 29.44
CA ARG A 223 -13.94 -14.98 28.38
C ARG A 223 -14.28 -16.30 27.70
N ARG A 224 -14.84 -17.24 28.42
CA ARG A 224 -15.32 -18.51 27.87
C ARG A 224 -16.38 -18.30 26.81
N ARG A 225 -17.41 -17.49 27.08
CA ARG A 225 -18.45 -17.16 26.08
C ARG A 225 -17.89 -16.47 24.85
N GLU A 226 -16.92 -15.56 25.04
CA GLU A 226 -16.25 -14.89 23.94
C GLU A 226 -15.46 -15.87 23.06
N LEU A 227 -14.69 -16.77 23.68
CA LEU A 227 -13.91 -17.77 22.98
C LEU A 227 -14.80 -18.82 22.29
N GLU A 228 -15.92 -19.20 22.88
CA GLU A 228 -16.91 -20.12 22.27
C GLU A 228 -17.55 -19.47 21.02
N LEU A 229 -17.89 -18.18 21.08
CA LEU A 229 -18.36 -17.43 19.90
C LEU A 229 -17.29 -17.39 18.81
N LEU A 230 -16.06 -17.02 19.16
CA LEU A 230 -14.95 -16.94 18.21
C LEU A 230 -14.66 -18.31 17.56
N ARG A 231 -14.65 -19.37 18.38
CA ARG A 231 -14.46 -20.74 17.91
C ARG A 231 -15.51 -21.14 16.87
N LYS A 232 -16.80 -20.92 17.21
CA LYS A 232 -17.92 -21.21 16.30
C LYS A 232 -17.83 -20.38 15.01
N THR A 233 -17.44 -19.12 15.12
CA THR A 233 -17.24 -18.25 13.95
C THR A 233 -16.13 -18.80 13.07
N LEU A 234 -14.98 -19.18 13.61
CA LEU A 234 -13.87 -19.74 12.82
C LEU A 234 -14.25 -21.07 12.15
N GLU A 235 -15.05 -21.92 12.81
CA GLU A 235 -15.59 -23.15 12.21
C GLU A 235 -16.49 -22.84 11.00
N ASN A 236 -17.29 -21.78 11.07
CA ASN A 236 -18.16 -21.40 9.95
C ASN A 236 -17.35 -20.75 8.82
N VAL A 237 -16.62 -19.67 9.11
CA VAL A 237 -15.98 -18.84 8.08
C VAL A 237 -14.73 -19.47 7.46
N SER A 238 -14.20 -20.56 8.03
CA SER A 238 -13.10 -21.31 7.42
C SER A 238 -13.47 -21.94 6.06
N SER A 239 -14.77 -22.03 5.77
CA SER A 239 -15.29 -22.64 4.54
C SER A 239 -16.46 -21.91 3.93
N LYS A 240 -17.40 -21.37 4.75
CA LYS A 240 -18.64 -20.74 4.30
C LYS A 240 -18.55 -19.21 4.33
N GLY A 241 -19.52 -18.55 3.68
CA GLY A 241 -19.71 -17.11 3.78
C GLY A 241 -20.15 -16.68 5.17
N ALA A 242 -19.99 -15.38 5.46
CA ALA A 242 -20.37 -14.76 6.70
C ALA A 242 -21.89 -14.55 6.78
N GLU A 243 -22.48 -14.78 7.95
CA GLU A 243 -23.90 -14.59 8.23
C GLU A 243 -24.19 -13.24 8.93
N ASN A 244 -23.16 -12.60 9.48
CA ASN A 244 -23.28 -11.36 10.25
C ASN A 244 -21.96 -10.57 10.26
N LEU A 245 -21.98 -9.35 10.81
CA LEU A 245 -20.83 -8.44 10.80
C LEU A 245 -19.61 -9.00 11.54
N TYR A 246 -19.80 -9.72 12.64
CA TYR A 246 -18.70 -10.33 13.39
C TYR A 246 -17.99 -11.39 12.54
N GLU A 247 -18.74 -12.24 11.87
CA GLU A 247 -18.21 -13.25 10.96
C GLU A 247 -17.54 -12.62 9.72
N ALA A 248 -18.14 -11.57 9.16
CA ALA A 248 -17.58 -10.86 8.00
C ALA A 248 -16.22 -10.24 8.34
N ILE A 249 -16.09 -9.58 9.48
CA ILE A 249 -14.83 -9.01 9.95
C ILE A 249 -13.81 -10.13 10.20
N GLN A 250 -14.21 -11.22 10.86
CA GLN A 250 -13.30 -12.32 11.16
C GLN A 250 -12.80 -13.00 9.88
N LEU A 251 -13.67 -13.26 8.91
CA LEU A 251 -13.26 -13.85 7.63
C LEU A 251 -12.31 -12.91 6.90
N TYR A 252 -12.65 -11.62 6.82
CA TYR A 252 -11.78 -10.62 6.20
C TYR A 252 -10.38 -10.66 6.81
N LEU A 253 -10.26 -10.66 8.14
CA LEU A 253 -8.96 -10.64 8.84
C LEU A 253 -8.13 -11.88 8.53
N LEU A 254 -8.74 -13.08 8.48
CA LEU A 254 -8.03 -14.30 8.09
C LEU A 254 -7.50 -14.23 6.65
N LEU A 255 -8.35 -13.79 5.72
CA LEU A 255 -7.95 -13.64 4.31
C LEU A 255 -6.83 -12.63 4.14
N TRP A 256 -6.94 -11.49 4.82
CA TRP A 256 -5.94 -10.44 4.78
C TRP A 256 -4.61 -10.86 5.40
N GLU A 257 -4.62 -11.58 6.53
CA GLU A 257 -3.42 -12.15 7.16
C GLU A 257 -2.67 -13.09 6.21
N ILE A 258 -3.39 -13.99 5.53
CA ILE A 258 -2.80 -14.91 4.56
C ILE A 258 -2.20 -14.16 3.37
N MET A 259 -2.89 -13.14 2.86
CA MET A 259 -2.35 -12.28 1.78
C MET A 259 -1.06 -11.57 2.21
N CYS A 260 -1.00 -11.08 3.44
CA CYS A 260 0.21 -10.46 3.99
C CYS A 260 1.39 -11.44 4.04
N LEU A 261 1.15 -12.67 4.49
CA LEU A 261 2.18 -13.71 4.57
C LEU A 261 2.65 -14.19 3.18
N GLU A 262 1.74 -14.25 2.21
CA GLU A 262 2.07 -14.63 0.83
C GLU A 262 2.93 -13.60 0.13
N GLN A 263 2.66 -12.32 0.40
CA GLN A 263 3.23 -11.19 -0.32
C GLN A 263 4.68 -10.89 0.02
N ALA A 264 5.30 -11.56 0.92
CA ALA A 264 6.66 -11.18 1.28
C ALA A 264 7.41 -10.50 0.11
N PRO A 265 8.09 -9.40 0.31
CA PRO A 265 8.47 -8.94 1.64
C PRO A 265 7.47 -8.02 2.33
N ASN A 266 6.43 -7.49 1.69
CA ASN A 266 5.65 -6.47 2.38
C ASN A 266 4.23 -6.27 1.84
N PRO A 267 3.22 -6.33 2.70
CA PRO A 267 1.84 -6.01 2.38
C PRO A 267 1.54 -4.50 2.36
N TYR A 268 2.48 -3.67 1.98
CA TYR A 268 2.36 -2.22 2.01
C TYR A 268 1.13 -1.72 1.24
N ALA A 269 0.20 -1.08 1.96
CA ALA A 269 -1.06 -0.59 1.40
C ALA A 269 -1.97 -1.67 0.76
N LEU A 270 -2.06 -2.84 1.38
CA LEU A 270 -3.07 -3.84 1.02
C LEU A 270 -4.41 -3.41 1.62
N SER A 271 -5.19 -2.63 0.87
CA SER A 271 -6.36 -1.90 1.36
C SER A 271 -7.65 -2.70 1.29
N VAL A 272 -8.61 -2.38 2.19
CA VAL A 272 -9.89 -3.09 2.28
C VAL A 272 -10.84 -2.74 1.14
N GLY A 273 -10.69 -1.57 0.55
CA GLY A 273 -11.61 -1.08 -0.45
C GLY A 273 -12.73 -0.19 0.13
N ASN A 274 -13.89 -0.22 -0.48
CA ASN A 274 -15.07 0.54 -0.04
C ASN A 274 -15.71 -0.16 1.17
N ALA A 275 -15.12 0.04 2.36
CA ALA A 275 -15.39 -0.74 3.56
C ALA A 275 -16.86 -0.72 3.99
N ASP A 276 -17.51 0.44 3.93
CA ASP A 276 -18.91 0.57 4.29
C ASP A 276 -19.81 -0.29 3.39
N ARG A 277 -19.57 -0.31 2.08
CA ARG A 277 -20.32 -1.15 1.14
C ARG A 277 -20.01 -2.65 1.27
N ILE A 278 -18.78 -2.98 1.71
CA ILE A 278 -18.38 -4.37 1.94
C ILE A 278 -19.06 -4.93 3.19
N PHE A 279 -19.15 -4.15 4.27
CA PHE A 279 -19.63 -4.63 5.56
C PHE A 279 -21.12 -4.34 5.84
N GLU A 280 -21.75 -3.34 5.20
CA GLU A 280 -23.18 -3.03 5.42
C GLU A 280 -24.13 -4.23 5.22
N PRO A 281 -23.94 -5.12 4.21
CA PRO A 281 -24.82 -6.29 4.04
C PRO A 281 -24.85 -7.22 5.25
N TYR A 282 -23.84 -7.17 6.11
CA TYR A 282 -23.66 -8.04 7.29
C TYR A 282 -24.05 -7.35 8.59
N ARG A 283 -24.31 -6.05 8.60
CA ARG A 283 -24.64 -5.28 9.81
C ARG A 283 -25.90 -5.80 10.49
N GLY A 284 -26.91 -6.19 9.71
CA GLY A 284 -28.18 -6.68 10.22
C GLY A 284 -28.86 -5.66 11.13
N ASP A 285 -29.33 -6.12 12.29
CA ASP A 285 -30.03 -5.30 13.28
C ASP A 285 -29.09 -4.56 14.26
N LEU A 286 -27.78 -4.64 14.09
CA LEU A 286 -26.86 -3.90 14.95
C LEU A 286 -27.09 -2.40 14.82
N SER A 287 -27.13 -1.72 15.97
CA SER A 287 -27.11 -0.26 15.98
C SER A 287 -25.79 0.28 15.44
N ARG A 288 -25.77 1.56 15.06
CA ARG A 288 -24.55 2.27 14.65
C ARG A 288 -23.43 2.13 15.69
N GLU A 289 -23.77 2.23 16.98
CA GLU A 289 -22.83 2.13 18.08
C GLU A 289 -22.26 0.71 18.21
N GLU A 290 -23.09 -0.32 18.13
CA GLU A 290 -22.66 -1.72 18.21
C GLU A 290 -21.77 -2.10 17.02
N ALA A 291 -22.10 -1.67 15.82
CA ALA A 291 -21.26 -1.85 14.63
C ALA A 291 -19.92 -1.13 14.78
N ALA A 292 -19.93 0.12 15.29
CA ALA A 292 -18.71 0.87 15.56
C ALA A 292 -17.81 0.17 16.59
N GLU A 293 -18.39 -0.42 17.64
CA GLU A 293 -17.63 -1.16 18.65
C GLU A 293 -16.85 -2.34 18.04
N LEU A 294 -17.47 -3.13 17.16
CA LEU A 294 -16.77 -4.19 16.44
C LEU A 294 -15.68 -3.63 15.51
N PHE A 295 -15.99 -2.54 14.82
CA PHE A 295 -15.05 -1.95 13.88
C PHE A 295 -13.84 -1.31 14.57
N LYS A 296 -13.93 -0.88 15.82
CA LYS A 296 -12.78 -0.45 16.63
C LYS A 296 -11.74 -1.56 16.77
N HIS A 297 -12.19 -2.80 16.98
CA HIS A 297 -11.28 -3.95 16.98
C HIS A 297 -10.69 -4.21 15.60
N PHE A 298 -11.49 -4.13 14.52
CA PHE A 298 -10.97 -4.19 13.16
C PHE A 298 -9.83 -3.19 12.95
N LEU A 299 -9.98 -1.93 13.37
CA LEU A 299 -8.93 -0.92 13.25
C LEU A 299 -7.63 -1.30 13.97
N VAL A 300 -7.73 -1.93 15.16
CA VAL A 300 -6.54 -2.38 15.90
C VAL A 300 -5.82 -3.48 15.15
N PHE A 301 -6.56 -4.48 14.65
CA PHE A 301 -5.98 -5.58 13.86
C PHE A 301 -5.37 -5.08 12.56
N TYR A 302 -6.05 -4.15 11.91
CA TYR A 302 -5.63 -3.60 10.62
C TYR A 302 -4.50 -2.56 10.75
N ASN A 303 -4.26 -2.05 11.94
CA ASN A 303 -3.10 -1.23 12.31
C ASN A 303 -1.90 -2.12 12.67
N VAL A 304 -1.67 -3.16 11.89
CA VAL A 304 -0.45 -3.95 11.99
C VAL A 304 0.67 -3.11 11.45
N GLY A 305 1.29 -2.48 12.27
CA GLY A 305 2.26 -1.66 11.74
C GLY A 305 3.56 -1.81 12.50
N ASP A 306 4.67 -1.64 11.81
CA ASP A 306 5.86 -1.24 12.49
C ASP A 306 5.60 0.11 13.14
N ARG A 307 6.13 0.26 14.28
CA ARG A 307 6.01 1.48 15.04
C ARG A 307 6.85 2.62 14.47
N SER A 308 7.79 2.29 13.62
CA SER A 308 8.68 3.23 12.94
C SER A 308 8.24 3.59 11.53
N TRP A 309 7.30 2.83 10.94
CA TRP A 309 6.89 2.99 9.55
C TRP A 309 5.37 2.82 9.39
N ALA A 310 4.74 3.69 8.62
CA ALA A 310 3.33 3.57 8.27
C ALA A 310 3.16 2.58 7.12
N ILE A 311 2.24 1.63 7.27
CA ILE A 311 1.95 0.64 6.22
C ILE A 311 0.88 1.10 5.24
N SER A 312 0.28 2.25 5.49
CA SER A 312 -0.63 2.95 4.57
C SER A 312 -1.85 2.16 4.10
N GLN A 313 -2.36 1.19 4.88
CA GLN A 313 -3.66 0.62 4.60
C GLN A 313 -4.72 1.72 4.61
N ASN A 314 -5.66 1.63 3.68
CA ASN A 314 -6.73 2.61 3.53
C ASN A 314 -8.09 1.98 3.75
N VAL A 315 -8.96 2.71 4.43
CA VAL A 315 -10.38 2.39 4.62
C VAL A 315 -11.19 3.50 3.96
N LEU A 316 -11.87 3.20 2.89
CA LEU A 316 -12.63 4.15 2.11
C LEU A 316 -14.13 3.97 2.36
N ILE A 317 -14.85 5.08 2.47
CA ILE A 317 -16.31 5.08 2.69
C ILE A 317 -17.02 6.06 1.77
N SER A 318 -18.34 5.92 1.66
CA SER A 318 -19.22 6.84 0.94
C SER A 318 -19.03 6.80 -0.59
N GLY A 319 -19.34 7.89 -1.27
CA GLY A 319 -19.25 8.02 -2.72
C GLY A 319 -20.58 7.88 -3.43
N ARG A 320 -20.55 7.76 -4.77
CA ARG A 320 -21.74 7.63 -5.60
C ARG A 320 -21.62 6.51 -6.62
N ASP A 321 -22.79 6.13 -7.16
CA ASP A 321 -22.85 5.28 -8.36
C ASP A 321 -22.73 6.10 -9.66
N ASN A 322 -22.86 5.41 -10.79
CA ASN A 322 -22.83 6.03 -12.11
C ASN A 322 -24.04 6.92 -12.43
N ASP A 323 -25.16 6.72 -11.75
CA ASP A 323 -26.39 7.49 -11.92
C ASP A 323 -26.42 8.70 -10.98
N GLY A 324 -25.42 8.84 -10.10
CA GLY A 324 -25.29 9.94 -9.16
C GLY A 324 -26.00 9.70 -7.83
N ASN A 325 -26.47 8.47 -7.56
CA ASN A 325 -27.04 8.14 -6.27
C ASN A 325 -25.94 8.03 -5.22
N ASP A 326 -26.21 8.60 -4.04
CA ASP A 326 -25.31 8.51 -2.90
C ASP A 326 -25.24 7.07 -2.35
N LEU A 327 -24.06 6.60 -2.01
CA LEU A 327 -23.78 5.27 -1.49
C LEU A 327 -23.44 5.27 0.02
N THR A 328 -23.53 6.43 0.67
CA THR A 328 -23.36 6.54 2.13
C THR A 328 -24.43 5.70 2.84
N ASN A 329 -24.05 4.90 3.81
CA ASN A 329 -24.92 4.00 4.55
C ASN A 329 -24.63 4.03 6.06
N GLU A 330 -25.30 3.24 6.86
CA GLU A 330 -25.12 3.25 8.32
C GLU A 330 -23.73 2.74 8.75
N MET A 331 -23.13 1.82 8.00
CA MET A 331 -21.72 1.44 8.25
C MET A 331 -20.75 2.59 7.99
N SER A 332 -21.03 3.51 7.04
CA SER A 332 -20.19 4.70 6.85
C SER A 332 -20.10 5.51 8.14
N TYR A 333 -21.23 5.73 8.81
CA TYR A 333 -21.28 6.47 10.07
C TYR A 333 -20.67 5.68 11.25
N ALA A 334 -20.88 4.37 11.31
CA ALA A 334 -20.28 3.51 12.33
C ALA A 334 -18.74 3.51 12.20
N ILE A 335 -18.21 3.49 10.98
CA ILE A 335 -16.77 3.58 10.71
C ILE A 335 -16.22 4.94 11.16
N LEU A 336 -16.93 6.04 10.88
CA LEU A 336 -16.54 7.37 11.38
C LEU A 336 -16.47 7.41 12.90
N ASP A 337 -17.45 6.83 13.60
CA ASP A 337 -17.43 6.77 15.07
C ASP A 337 -16.23 5.96 15.59
N ALA A 338 -15.97 4.81 14.97
CA ALA A 338 -14.83 3.96 15.35
C ALA A 338 -13.49 4.71 15.21
N TYR A 339 -13.31 5.41 14.10
CA TYR A 339 -12.11 6.22 13.88
C TYR A 339 -11.98 7.37 14.87
N PHE A 340 -13.08 8.10 15.12
CA PHE A 340 -13.05 9.23 16.04
C PHE A 340 -12.68 8.79 17.47
N ASP A 341 -13.29 7.70 17.94
CA ASP A 341 -13.07 7.19 19.30
C ASP A 341 -11.68 6.57 19.51
N MET A 342 -11.16 5.91 18.50
CA MET A 342 -9.84 5.27 18.57
C MET A 342 -8.71 6.25 18.27
N ASN A 343 -8.93 7.20 17.36
CA ASN A 343 -7.95 8.20 16.91
C ASN A 343 -6.57 7.61 16.61
N LEU A 344 -6.53 6.49 15.89
CA LEU A 344 -5.30 5.81 15.52
C LEU A 344 -4.65 6.51 14.32
N PRO A 345 -3.31 6.56 14.24
CA PRO A 345 -2.62 7.14 13.10
C PRO A 345 -2.76 6.30 11.81
N GLN A 346 -3.07 5.02 11.96
CA GLN A 346 -3.30 4.05 10.90
C GLN A 346 -4.45 3.10 11.30
N PRO A 347 -5.16 2.49 10.35
CA PRO A 347 -5.13 2.74 8.90
C PRO A 347 -5.63 4.14 8.53
N ILE A 348 -5.38 4.56 7.29
CA ILE A 348 -5.85 5.87 6.78
C ILE A 348 -7.36 5.78 6.57
N LEU A 349 -8.10 6.78 7.03
CA LEU A 349 -9.50 6.97 6.69
C LEU A 349 -9.64 7.88 5.46
N SER A 350 -10.38 7.45 4.46
CA SER A 350 -10.70 8.23 3.27
C SER A 350 -12.20 8.31 3.04
N VAL A 351 -12.68 9.45 2.60
CA VAL A 351 -14.10 9.71 2.35
C VAL A 351 -14.29 10.21 0.93
N LYS A 352 -15.14 9.54 0.18
CA LYS A 352 -15.58 10.00 -1.14
C LYS A 352 -16.69 11.02 -1.01
N LEU A 353 -16.56 12.11 -1.74
CA LEU A 353 -17.54 13.19 -1.81
C LEU A 353 -18.01 13.39 -3.24
N HIS A 354 -19.21 13.89 -3.39
CA HIS A 354 -19.80 14.30 -4.66
C HIS A 354 -20.83 15.42 -4.43
N LYS A 355 -21.32 16.04 -5.49
CA LYS A 355 -22.22 17.21 -5.39
C LYS A 355 -23.54 16.95 -4.62
N TYR A 356 -23.93 15.68 -4.47
CA TYR A 356 -25.15 15.28 -3.73
C TYR A 356 -24.83 14.56 -2.41
N THR A 357 -23.60 14.64 -1.93
CA THR A 357 -23.22 14.09 -0.63
C THR A 357 -24.16 14.61 0.46
N PRO A 358 -24.73 13.74 1.32
CA PRO A 358 -25.67 14.14 2.36
C PRO A 358 -25.04 15.14 3.34
N LEU A 359 -25.81 16.17 3.73
CA LEU A 359 -25.38 17.15 4.72
C LEU A 359 -24.93 16.49 6.03
N LYS A 360 -25.64 15.42 6.45
CA LYS A 360 -25.28 14.63 7.63
C LYS A 360 -23.84 14.15 7.58
N LEU A 361 -23.32 13.73 6.41
CA LEU A 361 -21.93 13.29 6.30
C LEU A 361 -20.94 14.43 6.55
N TYR A 362 -21.21 15.63 6.03
CA TYR A 362 -20.39 16.82 6.32
C TYR A 362 -20.42 17.20 7.80
N GLU A 363 -21.59 17.10 8.45
CA GLU A 363 -21.72 17.37 9.89
C GLU A 363 -20.88 16.37 10.70
N GLU A 364 -20.92 15.08 10.36
CA GLU A 364 -20.13 14.03 11.01
C GLU A 364 -18.62 14.22 10.78
N MET A 365 -18.20 14.58 9.57
CA MET A 365 -16.80 14.89 9.28
C MET A 365 -16.32 16.16 10.03
N GLY A 366 -17.20 17.09 10.33
CA GLY A 366 -16.90 18.28 11.11
C GLY A 366 -16.27 17.95 12.46
N ARG A 367 -16.62 16.82 13.07
CA ARG A 367 -15.99 16.35 14.32
C ARG A 367 -14.47 16.19 14.18
N PHE A 368 -14.02 15.68 13.05
CA PHE A 368 -12.59 15.48 12.79
C PHE A 368 -11.89 16.80 12.49
N LEU A 369 -12.47 17.60 11.61
CA LEU A 369 -11.85 18.82 11.09
C LEU A 369 -11.74 19.94 12.14
N PHE A 370 -12.67 19.97 13.10
CA PHE A 370 -12.72 21.02 14.12
C PHE A 370 -12.27 20.56 15.52
N SER A 371 -11.85 19.30 15.68
CA SER A 371 -11.31 18.79 16.94
C SER A 371 -9.79 18.78 16.94
N ARG A 372 -9.21 19.45 17.92
CA ARG A 372 -7.75 19.52 18.04
C ARG A 372 -7.16 18.16 18.41
N GLY A 373 -6.13 17.74 17.69
CA GLY A 373 -5.40 16.49 17.97
C GLY A 373 -6.10 15.22 17.47
N VAL A 374 -7.13 15.37 16.65
CA VAL A 374 -7.80 14.26 15.96
C VAL A 374 -7.30 14.17 14.52
N HIS A 375 -7.01 12.95 14.07
CA HIS A 375 -6.61 12.69 12.68
C HIS A 375 -7.78 12.92 11.74
N SER A 376 -7.60 13.74 10.70
CA SER A 376 -8.62 14.03 9.69
C SER A 376 -8.66 12.95 8.62
N PRO A 377 -9.83 12.66 8.04
CA PRO A 377 -9.91 11.82 6.84
C PRO A 377 -9.32 12.52 5.62
N SER A 378 -8.79 11.73 4.67
CA SER A 378 -8.51 12.20 3.32
C SER A 378 -9.80 12.32 2.52
N LEU A 379 -9.88 13.30 1.62
CA LEU A 379 -11.10 13.57 0.86
C LEU A 379 -10.86 13.32 -0.63
N PHE A 380 -11.78 12.59 -1.26
CA PHE A 380 -11.77 12.28 -2.70
C PHE A 380 -13.05 12.77 -3.34
N ASN A 381 -12.96 13.41 -4.51
CA ASN A 381 -14.10 13.94 -5.22
C ASN A 381 -14.45 13.06 -6.42
N ASP A 382 -15.55 12.31 -6.31
CA ASP A 382 -16.04 11.41 -7.35
C ASP A 382 -16.38 12.15 -8.65
N ASP A 383 -16.90 13.39 -8.56
CA ASP A 383 -17.25 14.17 -9.74
C ASP A 383 -16.03 14.59 -10.58
N SER A 384 -14.85 14.64 -9.95
CA SER A 384 -13.57 14.87 -10.62
C SER A 384 -12.91 13.56 -11.05
N LEU A 385 -12.95 12.52 -10.23
CA LEU A 385 -12.24 11.28 -10.49
C LEU A 385 -12.91 10.39 -11.53
N PHE A 386 -14.25 10.31 -11.54
CA PHE A 386 -14.96 9.47 -12.52
C PHE A 386 -14.59 9.78 -13.96
N PRO A 387 -14.64 11.07 -14.42
CA PRO A 387 -14.22 11.41 -15.77
C PRO A 387 -12.74 11.09 -16.06
N ILE A 388 -11.87 11.20 -15.06
CA ILE A 388 -10.43 10.90 -15.23
C ILE A 388 -10.23 9.39 -15.41
N LEU A 389 -10.89 8.56 -14.58
CA LEU A 389 -10.81 7.12 -14.69
C LEU A 389 -11.37 6.63 -16.05
N GLU A 390 -12.51 7.16 -16.48
CA GLU A 390 -13.10 6.85 -17.80
C GLU A 390 -12.14 7.25 -18.94
N LYS A 391 -11.55 8.45 -18.88
CA LYS A 391 -10.54 8.92 -19.84
C LYS A 391 -9.30 8.03 -19.87
N ASN A 392 -8.94 7.42 -18.74
CA ASN A 392 -7.83 6.48 -18.62
C ASN A 392 -8.18 5.05 -19.03
N GLY A 393 -9.39 4.80 -19.57
CA GLY A 393 -9.81 3.52 -20.12
C GLY A 393 -10.47 2.58 -19.12
N VAL A 394 -10.81 3.06 -17.92
CA VAL A 394 -11.61 2.28 -16.98
C VAL A 394 -13.05 2.19 -17.51
N ALA A 395 -13.59 0.98 -17.59
CA ALA A 395 -14.97 0.77 -18.02
C ALA A 395 -15.94 1.43 -17.04
N ARG A 396 -16.98 2.09 -17.59
CA ARG A 396 -17.92 2.89 -16.79
C ARG A 396 -18.56 2.10 -15.66
N GLU A 397 -18.89 0.83 -15.89
CA GLU A 397 -19.48 -0.07 -14.90
C GLU A 397 -18.57 -0.34 -13.70
N ASP A 398 -17.25 -0.23 -13.87
CA ASP A 398 -16.27 -0.49 -12.81
C ASP A 398 -15.92 0.76 -11.98
N ILE A 399 -16.16 1.95 -12.52
CA ILE A 399 -15.74 3.21 -11.88
C ILE A 399 -16.29 3.39 -10.46
N PRO A 400 -17.56 3.06 -10.14
CA PRO A 400 -18.06 3.19 -8.77
C PRO A 400 -17.30 2.34 -7.74
N ASP A 401 -16.65 1.26 -8.19
CA ASP A 401 -15.83 0.37 -7.37
C ASP A 401 -14.38 0.85 -7.19
N TYR A 402 -14.01 2.03 -7.72
CA TYR A 402 -12.71 2.56 -7.37
C TYR A 402 -12.60 2.75 -5.85
N SER A 403 -11.43 2.45 -5.34
CA SER A 403 -11.05 2.71 -3.97
C SER A 403 -9.61 3.24 -3.94
N VAL A 404 -9.04 3.39 -2.78
CA VAL A 404 -7.70 3.95 -2.63
C VAL A 404 -6.78 2.92 -2.00
N ALA A 405 -5.67 2.63 -2.67
CA ALA A 405 -4.56 1.91 -2.08
C ALA A 405 -3.51 2.92 -1.61
N GLY A 406 -3.04 2.79 -0.38
CA GLY A 406 -2.09 3.76 0.15
C GLY A 406 -2.70 5.12 0.45
N CYS A 407 -2.00 6.18 0.06
CA CYS A 407 -2.36 7.54 0.45
C CYS A 407 -3.39 8.17 -0.49
N GLN A 408 -3.25 7.96 -1.80
CA GLN A 408 -4.04 8.67 -2.82
C GLN A 408 -4.14 7.94 -4.17
N GLU A 409 -3.83 6.65 -4.21
CA GLU A 409 -3.75 5.87 -5.44
C GLU A 409 -5.11 5.23 -5.78
N PRO A 410 -5.92 5.81 -6.69
CA PRO A 410 -7.22 5.28 -7.03
C PRO A 410 -7.08 4.05 -7.95
N LEU A 411 -7.58 2.91 -7.48
CA LEU A 411 -7.58 1.63 -8.18
C LEU A 411 -8.98 1.01 -8.17
N ILE A 412 -9.26 0.17 -9.14
CA ILE A 412 -10.51 -0.59 -9.20
C ILE A 412 -10.38 -1.87 -8.37
N MET A 413 -11.21 -1.98 -7.34
CA MET A 413 -11.20 -3.09 -6.39
C MET A 413 -11.33 -4.44 -7.11
N GLY A 414 -10.39 -5.35 -6.84
CA GLY A 414 -10.35 -6.70 -7.40
C GLY A 414 -10.01 -6.80 -8.88
N LYS A 415 -9.73 -5.68 -9.56
CA LYS A 415 -9.56 -5.65 -11.02
C LYS A 415 -8.30 -4.94 -11.49
N ASP A 416 -7.57 -4.28 -10.60
CA ASP A 416 -6.47 -3.42 -10.97
C ASP A 416 -5.19 -3.79 -10.23
N ASN A 417 -4.19 -4.25 -10.98
CA ASN A 417 -2.83 -4.45 -10.50
C ASN A 417 -2.03 -3.17 -10.78
N GLY A 418 -2.33 -2.12 -10.03
CA GLY A 418 -1.88 -0.78 -10.34
C GLY A 418 -0.40 -0.51 -10.15
N ASN A 419 0.32 -1.32 -9.36
CA ASN A 419 1.73 -1.07 -9.02
C ASN A 419 2.05 0.44 -8.89
N THR A 420 1.21 1.14 -8.14
CA THR A 420 1.02 2.60 -8.21
C THR A 420 2.19 3.41 -7.68
N THR A 421 3.05 2.81 -6.87
CA THR A 421 4.27 3.44 -6.37
C THR A 421 5.51 2.89 -7.05
N ASN A 422 5.34 2.27 -8.24
CA ASN A 422 6.43 1.66 -8.96
C ASN A 422 7.56 2.63 -9.26
N SER A 423 7.24 3.87 -9.59
CA SER A 423 8.26 4.89 -9.87
C SER A 423 7.94 6.25 -9.24
N TRP A 424 8.99 6.99 -8.95
CA TRP A 424 8.96 8.31 -8.34
C TRP A 424 9.86 9.25 -9.12
N LEU A 425 9.34 10.41 -9.53
CA LEU A 425 10.06 11.40 -10.34
C LEU A 425 10.09 12.74 -9.63
N SER A 426 11.29 13.33 -9.48
CA SER A 426 11.47 14.66 -8.88
C SER A 426 11.71 15.71 -9.96
N LEU A 427 10.70 16.48 -10.31
CA LEU A 427 10.83 17.56 -11.29
C LEU A 427 11.85 18.64 -10.87
N PRO A 428 11.88 19.12 -9.61
CA PRO A 428 12.91 20.08 -9.19
C PRO A 428 14.32 19.54 -9.32
N LYS A 429 14.53 18.23 -9.06
CA LYS A 429 15.87 17.65 -9.20
C LYS A 429 16.32 17.56 -10.65
N VAL A 430 15.40 17.31 -11.59
CA VAL A 430 15.71 17.39 -13.03
C VAL A 430 16.14 18.81 -13.41
N LEU A 431 15.44 19.85 -12.89
CA LEU A 431 15.85 21.23 -13.13
C LEU A 431 17.22 21.55 -12.55
N GLU A 432 17.51 21.07 -11.33
CA GLU A 432 18.83 21.21 -10.72
C GLU A 432 19.92 20.57 -11.62
N MET A 433 19.66 19.37 -12.15
CA MET A 433 20.60 18.72 -13.07
C MET A 433 20.82 19.55 -14.35
N VAL A 434 19.81 20.18 -14.89
CA VAL A 434 19.98 21.11 -16.03
C VAL A 434 20.86 22.29 -15.62
N LEU A 435 20.58 22.91 -14.47
CA LEU A 435 21.35 24.06 -13.97
C LEU A 435 22.81 23.74 -13.72
N THR A 436 23.12 22.53 -13.27
CA THR A 436 24.47 22.08 -12.94
C THR A 436 25.19 21.34 -14.07
N GLY A 437 24.56 21.21 -15.26
CA GLY A 437 25.12 20.45 -16.39
C GLY A 437 25.17 18.95 -16.16
N GLY A 438 24.30 18.43 -15.30
CA GLY A 438 24.18 17.01 -14.94
C GLY A 438 25.08 16.56 -13.81
N TYR A 439 25.71 17.48 -13.08
CA TYR A 439 26.59 17.15 -11.97
C TYR A 439 25.89 17.28 -10.62
N SER A 440 26.17 16.34 -9.73
CA SER A 440 25.78 16.41 -8.33
C SER A 440 26.52 17.51 -7.58
N GLU A 441 25.79 18.37 -6.90
CA GLU A 441 26.41 19.37 -6.00
C GLU A 441 26.86 18.75 -4.67
N ILE A 442 26.46 17.50 -4.37
CA ILE A 442 26.84 16.78 -3.15
C ILE A 442 28.14 16.01 -3.36
N THR A 443 28.22 15.24 -4.46
CA THR A 443 29.35 14.32 -4.72
C THR A 443 30.30 14.82 -5.78
N GLY A 444 29.90 15.79 -6.60
CA GLY A 444 30.66 16.25 -7.77
C GLY A 444 30.68 15.27 -8.94
N GLU A 445 29.96 14.14 -8.83
CA GLU A 445 29.87 13.15 -9.90
C GLU A 445 28.87 13.59 -10.97
N LYS A 446 29.12 13.19 -12.21
CA LYS A 446 28.18 13.37 -13.30
C LYS A 446 27.12 12.27 -13.23
N LEU A 447 25.85 12.66 -13.00
CA LEU A 447 24.74 11.73 -12.83
C LEU A 447 23.98 11.46 -14.12
N ILE A 448 23.73 12.52 -14.91
CA ILE A 448 23.03 12.46 -16.21
C ILE A 448 23.70 13.35 -17.25
N ASP A 449 23.45 13.09 -18.51
CA ASP A 449 23.84 13.99 -19.58
C ASP A 449 22.80 15.11 -19.75
N CYS A 450 23.27 16.35 -19.77
CA CYS A 450 22.46 17.53 -20.03
C CYS A 450 23.08 18.35 -21.17
N GLU A 451 22.22 18.92 -22.00
CA GLU A 451 22.65 19.91 -22.98
C GLU A 451 23.00 21.23 -22.29
N ASP A 452 23.84 22.04 -22.93
CA ASP A 452 24.08 23.41 -22.45
C ASP A 452 22.82 24.27 -22.64
N TYR A 453 22.59 25.19 -21.72
CA TYR A 453 21.41 26.04 -21.70
C TYR A 453 21.77 27.52 -21.60
N SER A 454 20.84 28.38 -22.04
CA SER A 454 20.78 29.80 -21.72
C SER A 454 19.56 30.06 -20.82
N LEU A 455 19.53 31.20 -20.15
CA LEU A 455 18.36 31.57 -19.34
C LEU A 455 17.07 31.69 -20.19
N THR A 456 17.19 31.86 -21.51
CA THR A 456 16.03 31.99 -22.43
C THR A 456 15.52 30.67 -22.96
N ASN A 457 16.32 29.58 -22.97
CA ASN A 457 15.91 28.25 -23.48
C ASN A 457 15.89 27.17 -22.42
N ILE A 458 16.03 27.53 -21.14
CA ILE A 458 16.16 26.55 -20.04
C ILE A 458 14.94 25.62 -19.95
N ARG A 459 13.72 26.11 -20.23
CA ARG A 459 12.53 25.25 -20.26
C ARG A 459 12.61 24.16 -21.32
N GLU A 460 13.09 24.50 -22.51
CA GLU A 460 13.23 23.55 -23.61
C GLU A 460 14.30 22.49 -23.28
N VAL A 461 15.42 22.92 -22.72
CA VAL A 461 16.46 22.02 -22.27
C VAL A 461 15.97 21.13 -21.13
N PHE A 462 15.21 21.69 -20.19
CA PHE A 462 14.59 20.93 -19.12
C PHE A 462 13.69 19.81 -19.65
N TYR A 463 12.78 20.10 -20.58
CA TYR A 463 11.88 19.09 -21.09
C TYR A 463 12.58 18.00 -21.92
N ARG A 464 13.64 18.34 -22.69
CA ARG A 464 14.46 17.33 -23.37
C ARG A 464 15.24 16.45 -22.39
N THR A 465 15.75 17.05 -21.31
CA THR A 465 16.43 16.29 -20.23
C THR A 465 15.43 15.40 -19.51
N LEU A 466 14.23 15.91 -19.21
CA LEU A 466 13.15 15.16 -18.59
C LEU A 466 12.73 13.95 -19.43
N ASP A 467 12.63 14.10 -20.74
CA ASP A 467 12.31 13.01 -21.69
C ASP A 467 13.28 11.83 -21.51
N GLY A 468 14.58 12.10 -21.59
CA GLY A 468 15.60 11.07 -21.37
C GLY A 468 15.62 10.47 -19.95
N VAL A 469 15.22 11.25 -18.93
CA VAL A 469 15.06 10.76 -17.56
C VAL A 469 13.85 9.83 -17.45
N VAL A 470 12.73 10.20 -18.07
CA VAL A 470 11.49 9.39 -18.09
C VAL A 470 11.73 8.06 -18.81
N ASP A 471 12.41 8.06 -19.97
CA ASP A 471 12.74 6.81 -20.67
C ASP A 471 13.52 5.83 -19.77
N ARG A 472 14.52 6.32 -19.05
CA ARG A 472 15.32 5.50 -18.12
C ARG A 472 14.49 5.02 -16.93
N MET A 473 13.60 5.87 -16.41
CA MET A 473 12.68 5.51 -15.33
C MET A 473 11.71 4.42 -15.76
N VAL A 474 11.12 4.53 -16.95
CA VAL A 474 10.20 3.52 -17.51
C VAL A 474 10.92 2.20 -17.74
N GLU A 475 12.15 2.20 -18.29
CA GLU A 475 12.96 0.98 -18.42
C GLU A 475 13.17 0.31 -17.05
N ALA A 476 13.56 1.09 -16.04
CA ALA A 476 13.77 0.57 -14.69
C ALA A 476 12.47 0.06 -14.04
N ALA A 477 11.35 0.78 -14.21
CA ALA A 477 10.04 0.39 -13.70
C ALA A 477 9.55 -0.93 -14.31
N ASN A 478 9.71 -1.10 -15.62
CA ASN A 478 9.39 -2.34 -16.33
C ASN A 478 10.30 -3.50 -15.88
N GLY A 479 11.58 -3.23 -15.68
CA GLY A 479 12.53 -4.20 -15.13
C GLY A 479 12.14 -4.68 -13.73
N ALA A 480 11.76 -3.75 -12.84
CA ALA A 480 11.31 -4.08 -11.49
C ALA A 480 9.99 -4.88 -11.52
N SER A 481 9.01 -4.49 -12.34
CA SER A 481 7.75 -5.22 -12.50
C SER A 481 8.00 -6.65 -13.02
N THR A 482 8.92 -6.80 -13.98
CA THR A 482 9.29 -8.12 -14.49
C THR A 482 9.97 -8.98 -13.42
N ALA A 483 10.84 -8.39 -12.60
CA ALA A 483 11.47 -9.07 -11.48
C ALA A 483 10.43 -9.52 -10.43
N LEU A 484 9.47 -8.64 -10.09
CA LEU A 484 8.39 -8.97 -9.16
C LEU A 484 7.48 -10.10 -9.66
N SER A 485 7.40 -10.34 -10.97
CA SER A 485 6.64 -11.46 -11.52
C SER A 485 7.17 -12.83 -11.09
N GLU A 486 8.41 -12.90 -10.62
CA GLU A 486 8.98 -14.14 -10.04
C GLU A 486 8.46 -14.42 -8.61
N LEU A 487 7.78 -13.44 -7.97
CA LEU A 487 7.07 -13.62 -6.70
C LEU A 487 5.60 -13.94 -6.98
N ARG A 488 5.30 -15.19 -7.27
CA ARG A 488 3.93 -15.64 -7.50
C ARG A 488 3.07 -15.48 -6.25
N VAL A 489 1.81 -15.08 -6.44
CA VAL A 489 0.82 -14.83 -5.37
C VAL A 489 -0.53 -15.47 -5.69
N PRO A 490 -0.60 -16.79 -5.79
CA PRO A 490 -1.81 -17.49 -6.21
C PRO A 490 -3.01 -17.25 -5.29
N PHE A 491 -2.80 -17.05 -3.98
CA PHE A 491 -3.88 -16.73 -3.05
C PHE A 491 -4.45 -15.34 -3.33
N LEU A 492 -3.62 -14.30 -3.32
CA LEU A 492 -4.05 -12.93 -3.60
C LEU A 492 -4.70 -12.83 -4.99
N SER A 493 -4.13 -13.51 -5.99
CA SER A 493 -4.63 -13.49 -7.36
C SER A 493 -6.08 -13.98 -7.48
N CYS A 494 -6.54 -14.87 -6.58
CA CYS A 494 -7.95 -15.31 -6.54
C CYS A 494 -8.92 -14.15 -6.25
N PHE A 495 -8.46 -13.09 -5.60
CA PHE A 495 -9.25 -11.91 -5.25
C PHE A 495 -9.01 -10.71 -6.18
N MET A 496 -8.17 -10.91 -7.20
CA MET A 496 -7.77 -9.88 -8.17
C MET A 496 -8.14 -10.22 -9.62
N GLY A 497 -9.04 -11.19 -9.83
CA GLY A 497 -9.45 -11.64 -11.16
C GLY A 497 -8.74 -12.92 -11.63
N GLY A 498 -7.77 -13.46 -10.88
CA GLY A 498 -7.03 -14.65 -11.30
C GLY A 498 -7.90 -15.87 -11.59
N LEU A 499 -8.99 -16.07 -10.86
CA LEU A 499 -9.95 -17.15 -11.13
C LEU A 499 -10.68 -16.96 -12.47
N GLU A 500 -10.90 -15.73 -12.92
CA GLU A 500 -11.49 -15.42 -14.21
C GLU A 500 -10.49 -15.65 -15.34
N TYR A 501 -9.26 -15.11 -15.21
CA TYR A 501 -8.24 -15.11 -16.26
C TYR A 501 -7.36 -16.36 -16.28
N GLY A 502 -7.35 -17.18 -15.23
CA GLY A 502 -6.52 -18.36 -15.10
C GLY A 502 -5.02 -18.04 -15.02
N SER A 503 -4.67 -16.96 -14.36
CA SER A 503 -3.29 -16.46 -14.29
C SER A 503 -3.03 -15.73 -12.99
N ASP A 504 -1.79 -15.79 -12.52
CA ASP A 504 -1.30 -14.96 -11.43
C ASP A 504 -1.35 -13.47 -11.82
N MET A 505 -1.78 -12.61 -10.91
CA MET A 505 -1.91 -11.17 -11.15
C MET A 505 -0.60 -10.47 -11.52
N ARG A 506 0.54 -11.06 -11.15
CA ARG A 506 1.88 -10.55 -11.45
C ARG A 506 2.50 -11.14 -12.72
N ASP A 507 1.80 -12.02 -13.42
CA ASP A 507 2.32 -12.60 -14.66
C ASP A 507 2.42 -11.52 -15.74
N THR A 508 3.65 -11.15 -16.13
CA THR A 508 3.89 -10.15 -17.18
C THR A 508 3.67 -10.68 -18.60
N LYS A 509 3.43 -11.98 -18.77
CA LYS A 509 3.17 -12.61 -20.07
C LYS A 509 1.70 -12.85 -20.33
N LYS A 510 0.89 -12.85 -19.27
CA LYS A 510 -0.56 -13.05 -19.31
C LYS A 510 -1.24 -11.91 -18.55
N GLN A 511 -2.46 -11.59 -18.91
CA GLN A 511 -3.25 -10.63 -18.16
C GLN A 511 -3.92 -11.32 -16.98
N GLY A 512 -3.39 -11.13 -15.78
CA GLY A 512 -3.96 -11.69 -14.53
C GLY A 512 -5.02 -10.81 -13.87
N THR A 513 -5.17 -9.55 -14.33
CA THR A 513 -6.17 -8.58 -13.84
C THR A 513 -6.79 -7.85 -15.03
N LYS A 514 -7.99 -7.25 -14.83
CA LYS A 514 -8.66 -6.49 -15.92
C LYS A 514 -7.88 -5.26 -16.32
N TYR A 515 -7.34 -4.52 -15.34
CA TYR A 515 -6.49 -3.36 -15.53
C TYR A 515 -5.09 -3.69 -15.02
N ASN A 516 -4.09 -3.30 -15.79
CA ASN A 516 -2.70 -3.59 -15.46
C ASN A 516 -1.85 -2.39 -15.88
N GLY A 517 -1.56 -1.53 -14.94
CA GLY A 517 -0.81 -0.30 -15.14
C GLY A 517 0.42 -0.22 -14.24
N SER A 518 1.22 0.81 -14.44
CA SER A 518 2.26 1.25 -13.52
C SER A 518 2.00 2.69 -13.13
N GLY A 519 2.04 2.97 -11.83
CA GLY A 519 1.93 4.32 -11.30
C GLY A 519 3.28 5.04 -11.32
N CYS A 520 3.24 6.34 -11.53
CA CYS A 520 4.36 7.23 -11.35
C CYS A 520 3.94 8.37 -10.42
N LEU A 521 4.62 8.49 -9.29
CA LEU A 521 4.44 9.61 -8.37
C LEU A 521 5.37 10.75 -8.80
N VAL A 522 4.78 11.85 -9.26
CA VAL A 522 5.51 13.03 -9.71
C VAL A 522 5.55 14.06 -8.61
N HIS A 523 6.75 14.42 -8.18
CA HIS A 523 7.00 15.36 -7.11
C HIS A 523 7.43 16.73 -7.60
N GLY A 524 7.02 17.76 -6.85
CA GLY A 524 7.52 19.12 -6.99
C GLY A 524 6.95 19.89 -8.18
N LEU A 525 5.75 19.56 -8.66
CA LEU A 525 5.07 20.29 -9.71
C LEU A 525 5.02 21.79 -9.44
N THR A 526 4.54 22.17 -8.29
CA THR A 526 4.39 23.60 -7.89
C THR A 526 5.75 24.26 -7.65
N VAL A 527 6.71 23.51 -7.12
CA VAL A 527 8.10 23.99 -6.95
C VAL A 527 8.74 24.28 -8.29
N LEU A 528 8.50 23.41 -9.30
CA LEU A 528 9.00 23.65 -10.65
C LEU A 528 8.34 24.89 -11.28
N ALA A 529 7.03 25.06 -11.13
CA ALA A 529 6.32 26.26 -11.61
C ALA A 529 6.87 27.54 -10.98
N ASP A 530 7.02 27.56 -9.66
CA ASP A 530 7.63 28.67 -8.93
C ASP A 530 9.07 28.95 -9.42
N SER A 531 9.83 27.90 -9.69
CA SER A 531 11.20 28.00 -10.18
C SER A 531 11.27 28.60 -11.58
N PHE A 532 10.39 28.17 -12.48
CA PHE A 532 10.34 28.74 -13.84
C PHE A 532 9.94 30.21 -13.84
N ILE A 533 8.96 30.60 -13.00
CA ILE A 533 8.59 32.00 -12.85
C ILE A 533 9.76 32.83 -12.28
N ALA A 534 10.44 32.29 -11.25
CA ALA A 534 11.62 32.96 -10.68
C ALA A 534 12.78 33.10 -11.67
N LEU A 535 13.00 32.08 -12.51
CA LEU A 535 14.01 32.12 -13.59
C LEU A 535 13.68 33.16 -14.66
N ASP A 536 12.40 33.32 -15.03
CA ASP A 536 11.96 34.38 -15.95
C ASP A 536 12.21 35.78 -15.40
N GLU A 537 11.85 36.02 -14.14
CA GLU A 537 12.11 37.29 -13.48
C GLU A 537 13.61 37.55 -13.30
N PHE A 538 14.38 36.48 -13.00
CA PHE A 538 15.83 36.54 -12.89
C PHE A 538 16.46 36.91 -14.24
N ALA A 539 16.06 36.24 -15.33
CA ALA A 539 16.57 36.51 -16.68
C ALA A 539 16.30 37.95 -17.14
N LYS A 540 15.14 38.52 -16.75
CA LYS A 540 14.82 39.94 -17.03
C LYS A 540 15.75 40.89 -16.30
N LYS A 541 16.06 40.61 -15.04
CA LYS A 541 16.90 41.43 -14.18
C LYS A 541 18.38 41.26 -14.44
N TYR A 542 18.80 40.03 -14.74
CA TYR A 542 20.20 39.62 -14.92
C TYR A 542 20.35 38.79 -16.22
N PRO A 543 20.29 39.40 -17.43
CA PRO A 543 20.33 38.65 -18.69
C PRO A 543 21.57 37.74 -18.85
N ASP A 544 22.71 38.17 -18.32
CA ASP A 544 23.98 37.44 -18.35
C ASP A 544 24.29 36.75 -17.00
N GLY A 545 23.28 36.54 -16.16
CA GLY A 545 23.42 36.10 -14.78
C GLY A 545 23.55 34.57 -14.58
N LYS A 546 23.62 33.75 -15.63
CA LYS A 546 23.65 32.28 -15.54
C LYS A 546 24.70 31.78 -14.53
N GLU A 547 25.94 32.23 -14.68
CA GLU A 547 27.05 31.81 -13.81
C GLU A 547 26.86 32.24 -12.36
N MET A 548 26.34 33.46 -12.15
CA MET A 548 26.02 33.98 -10.81
C MET A 548 24.94 33.13 -10.13
N LEU A 549 23.89 32.74 -10.85
CA LEU A 549 22.82 31.88 -10.30
C LEU A 549 23.36 30.51 -9.90
N VAL A 550 24.16 29.87 -10.79
CA VAL A 550 24.76 28.56 -10.49
C VAL A 550 25.71 28.62 -9.30
N ASP A 551 26.55 29.66 -9.22
CA ASP A 551 27.45 29.84 -8.08
C ASP A 551 26.67 30.09 -6.76
N ALA A 552 25.60 30.88 -6.81
CA ALA A 552 24.72 31.10 -5.67
C ALA A 552 24.06 29.81 -5.17
N LEU A 553 23.56 28.97 -6.09
CA LEU A 553 23.00 27.65 -5.76
C LEU A 553 24.03 26.73 -5.12
N LYS A 554 25.25 26.64 -5.70
CA LYS A 554 26.36 25.86 -5.15
C LYS A 554 26.74 26.25 -3.74
N LYS A 555 26.66 27.54 -3.44
CA LYS A 555 26.95 28.12 -2.12
C LYS A 555 25.72 28.14 -1.19
N ASN A 556 24.62 27.54 -1.59
CA ASN A 556 23.34 27.64 -0.85
C ASN A 556 23.01 29.10 -0.48
N PHE A 557 23.24 30.00 -1.45
CA PHE A 557 23.09 31.45 -1.35
C PHE A 557 23.98 32.18 -0.32
N GLU A 558 25.00 31.51 0.24
CA GLU A 558 25.96 32.19 1.11
C GLU A 558 26.68 33.29 0.34
N GLY A 559 26.56 34.55 0.81
CA GLY A 559 27.06 35.75 0.15
C GLY A 559 26.20 36.25 -1.02
N TYR A 560 24.99 35.73 -1.19
CA TYR A 560 24.02 36.09 -2.23
C TYR A 560 22.65 36.48 -1.62
N ASP A 561 22.61 37.06 -0.44
CA ASP A 561 21.39 37.38 0.32
C ASP A 561 20.38 38.16 -0.51
N GLU A 562 20.80 39.22 -1.21
CA GLU A 562 19.92 40.05 -2.05
C GLU A 562 19.31 39.24 -3.23
N LEU A 563 20.08 38.31 -3.80
CA LEU A 563 19.59 37.42 -4.87
C LEU A 563 18.58 36.43 -4.29
N HIS A 564 18.87 35.85 -3.15
CA HIS A 564 17.98 34.92 -2.47
C HIS A 564 16.63 35.57 -2.12
N GLU A 565 16.66 36.73 -1.50
CA GLU A 565 15.45 37.51 -1.20
C GLU A 565 14.66 37.88 -2.46
N PHE A 566 15.35 38.25 -3.54
CA PHE A 566 14.71 38.53 -4.82
C PHE A 566 13.98 37.29 -5.36
N LEU A 567 14.62 36.12 -5.42
CA LEU A 567 14.01 34.89 -5.91
C LEU A 567 12.84 34.42 -5.02
N LEU A 568 12.94 34.59 -3.70
CA LEU A 568 11.86 34.29 -2.77
C LEU A 568 10.67 35.23 -2.95
N SER A 569 10.89 36.49 -3.37
CA SER A 569 9.83 37.49 -3.57
C SER A 569 9.06 37.30 -4.89
N CYS A 570 9.56 36.49 -5.82
CA CYS A 570 8.87 36.22 -7.07
C CYS A 570 7.49 35.57 -6.83
N PRO A 571 6.52 35.71 -7.74
CA PRO A 571 5.20 35.10 -7.62
C PRO A 571 5.28 33.60 -7.35
N LYS A 572 4.40 33.09 -6.48
CA LYS A 572 4.36 31.69 -6.06
C LYS A 572 2.97 31.09 -6.24
N PHE A 573 2.92 29.78 -6.53
CA PHE A 573 1.72 28.97 -6.58
C PHE A 573 0.93 29.03 -5.25
N GLY A 574 -0.39 28.90 -5.35
CA GLY A 574 -1.28 28.91 -4.19
C GLY A 574 -1.72 30.31 -3.72
N ASN A 575 -1.31 31.35 -4.43
CA ASN A 575 -1.68 32.74 -4.13
C ASN A 575 -2.70 33.35 -5.12
N ASN A 576 -3.38 32.49 -5.91
CA ASN A 576 -4.34 32.90 -6.94
C ASN A 576 -3.73 33.90 -7.95
N ILE A 577 -2.54 33.57 -8.45
CA ILE A 577 -1.81 34.35 -9.45
C ILE A 577 -1.87 33.56 -10.77
N GLU A 578 -2.67 34.05 -11.72
CA GLU A 578 -3.01 33.37 -12.97
C GLU A 578 -1.77 32.89 -13.76
N SER A 579 -0.69 33.70 -13.81
CA SER A 579 0.53 33.32 -14.53
C SER A 579 1.22 32.10 -13.93
N VAL A 580 1.21 31.95 -12.60
CA VAL A 580 1.83 30.80 -11.91
C VAL A 580 0.92 29.56 -11.97
N ASP A 581 -0.39 29.76 -11.84
CA ASP A 581 -1.37 28.68 -11.93
C ASP A 581 -1.39 28.08 -13.34
N ASN A 582 -1.28 28.92 -14.39
CA ASN A 582 -1.16 28.46 -15.78
C ASN A 582 0.16 27.72 -16.02
N GLU A 583 1.29 28.21 -15.50
CA GLU A 583 2.57 27.48 -15.59
C GLU A 583 2.48 26.08 -14.96
N ALA A 584 1.90 25.99 -13.76
CA ALA A 584 1.69 24.69 -13.10
C ALA A 584 0.79 23.76 -13.91
N HIS A 585 -0.27 24.29 -14.53
CA HIS A 585 -1.15 23.55 -15.42
C HIS A 585 -0.41 23.02 -16.67
N GLU A 586 0.36 23.87 -17.34
CA GLU A 586 1.13 23.48 -18.52
C GLU A 586 2.16 22.38 -18.21
N ILE A 587 2.86 22.50 -17.06
CA ILE A 587 3.79 21.46 -16.58
C ILE A 587 3.03 20.15 -16.38
N ALA A 588 1.88 20.18 -15.69
CA ALA A 588 1.09 18.98 -15.42
C ALA A 588 0.66 18.27 -16.72
N VAL A 589 0.20 19.02 -17.71
CA VAL A 589 -0.21 18.48 -19.02
C VAL A 589 0.99 17.85 -19.74
N ARG A 590 2.10 18.59 -19.89
CA ARG A 590 3.29 18.11 -20.61
C ARG A 590 3.92 16.88 -19.96
N VAL A 591 4.06 16.89 -18.62
CA VAL A 591 4.60 15.73 -17.89
C VAL A 591 3.69 14.52 -18.02
N SER A 592 2.37 14.71 -17.94
CA SER A 592 1.40 13.63 -18.14
C SER A 592 1.44 13.03 -19.54
N GLU A 593 1.61 13.86 -20.56
CA GLU A 593 1.77 13.40 -21.95
C GLU A 593 3.06 12.62 -22.14
N LEU A 594 4.17 13.11 -21.59
CA LEU A 594 5.48 12.48 -21.67
C LEU A 594 5.51 11.09 -21.02
N ILE A 595 4.90 10.93 -19.83
CA ILE A 595 4.86 9.64 -19.14
C ILE A 595 3.95 8.63 -19.86
N ARG A 596 2.99 9.09 -20.65
CA ARG A 596 2.07 8.23 -21.41
C ARG A 596 2.59 7.82 -22.78
N SER A 597 3.54 8.56 -23.36
CA SER A 597 4.11 8.27 -24.67
C SER A 597 5.06 7.07 -24.62
#